data_8ceb4618a3222f784b0d911b9877c930
#
_entry.id   8ceb4618a3222f784b0d911b9877c930
#
_cell.length_a   1.000
_cell.length_b   1.000
_cell.length_c   1.000
_cell.angle_alpha   90.00
_cell.angle_beta   90.00
_cell.angle_gamma   90.00
#
_symmetry.space_group_name_H-M   'P 1'
#
loop_
_entity.id
_entity.type
_entity.pdbx_description
1 polymer ?
#
loop_
_entity_poly.entity_id
_entity_poly.type
_entity_poly.pdbx_seq_one_letter_code
_entity_poly.pdbx_strand_id
1 'polypeptide(L)'
;MSVTPELVQAALKNLVDPNTKIDFVSAKNIKNLRVEDGNISLDVVLGYPAKSQFDSIRKSVINALRELSDVKNVSVNISSQIVAHAVQRGVKLLPGVKNIIAVASGKGGVGKSTTAVNLALALAAEGAQVGILDADIYGPSQPMMLGITGRPDSIEENTIEPMEAYGLQASSIGFLIDDDAPMVWRGPMVTSALEQLLRQTRWRDLDYLIVDMPPGTGDIQLTLAQKVPVTGSVIVTTPQDIALLDARKGLKMFEKVGVPIIGIIENMSTYVCTKCGHEEHVFGTGGGEKMCKEYAVDFLGSLPLNLSIREQADAGRPTVVADPDGAISAIYKGIARQVAIRVATLSKDMSSKFPNIVVQNT
;
A
#
# COMPACT_ATOMS: atom_id res chain seq x y z
N MET A 1 24.15 24.41 -31.37
CA MET A 1 25.02 23.55 -30.52
C MET A 1 24.34 22.18 -30.49
N SER A 2 25.08 21.11 -30.74
CA SER A 2 24.49 19.76 -30.68
C SER A 2 24.01 19.46 -29.26
N VAL A 3 22.84 18.80 -29.13
CA VAL A 3 22.32 18.34 -27.85
C VAL A 3 23.32 17.38 -27.19
N THR A 4 23.58 17.56 -25.87
CA THR A 4 24.51 16.72 -25.10
C THR A 4 23.80 16.08 -23.92
N PRO A 5 24.32 14.99 -23.31
CA PRO A 5 23.75 14.37 -22.12
C PRO A 5 23.61 15.36 -20.95
N GLU A 6 24.52 16.32 -20.79
CA GLU A 6 24.49 17.34 -19.72
C GLU A 6 23.31 18.30 -19.92
N LEU A 7 23.04 18.73 -21.16
CA LEU A 7 21.89 19.58 -21.49
C LEU A 7 20.57 18.85 -21.22
N VAL A 8 20.49 17.55 -21.59
CA VAL A 8 19.34 16.71 -21.29
C VAL A 8 19.11 16.58 -19.78
N GLN A 9 20.16 16.29 -19.00
CA GLN A 9 20.05 16.24 -17.53
C GLN A 9 19.64 17.58 -16.93
N ALA A 10 20.16 18.70 -17.43
CA ALA A 10 19.78 20.03 -16.96
C ALA A 10 18.29 20.34 -17.23
N ALA A 11 17.77 19.97 -18.42
CA ALA A 11 16.36 20.12 -18.73
C ALA A 11 15.48 19.24 -17.82
N LEU A 12 15.85 17.98 -17.60
CA LEU A 12 15.11 17.04 -16.74
C LEU A 12 15.19 17.40 -15.25
N LYS A 13 16.20 18.16 -14.81
CA LYS A 13 16.28 18.67 -13.44
C LYS A 13 15.22 19.73 -13.15
N ASN A 14 14.70 20.40 -14.17
CA ASN A 14 13.59 21.34 -14.01
C ASN A 14 12.22 20.65 -14.03
N LEU A 15 12.16 19.36 -14.36
CA LEU A 15 10.93 18.58 -14.42
C LEU A 15 10.71 17.80 -13.13
N VAL A 16 9.72 18.24 -12.36
CA VAL A 16 9.37 17.67 -11.06
C VAL A 16 8.35 16.54 -11.23
N ASP A 17 8.60 15.41 -10.57
CA ASP A 17 7.63 14.33 -10.45
C ASP A 17 6.38 14.83 -9.68
N PRO A 18 5.17 14.72 -10.26
CA PRO A 18 3.95 15.25 -9.66
C PRO A 18 3.60 14.60 -8.31
N ASN A 19 4.09 13.39 -8.04
CA ASN A 19 3.79 12.64 -6.83
C ASN A 19 4.80 12.87 -5.71
N THR A 20 6.12 12.80 -6.03
CA THR A 20 7.19 12.94 -5.03
C THR A 20 7.61 14.38 -4.77
N LYS A 21 7.27 15.31 -5.69
CA LYS A 21 7.71 16.72 -5.69
C LYS A 21 9.24 16.89 -5.79
N ILE A 22 9.94 15.86 -6.24
CA ILE A 22 11.38 15.85 -6.49
C ILE A 22 11.62 15.73 -7.99
N ASP A 23 12.63 16.37 -8.55
CA ASP A 23 12.98 16.23 -9.95
C ASP A 23 13.53 14.82 -10.26
N PHE A 24 13.32 14.35 -11.51
CA PHE A 24 13.70 13.00 -11.90
C PHE A 24 15.21 12.71 -11.87
N VAL A 25 16.04 13.74 -11.97
CA VAL A 25 17.51 13.60 -11.92
C VAL A 25 17.98 13.45 -10.47
N SER A 26 17.54 14.35 -9.56
CA SER A 26 17.85 14.27 -8.13
C SER A 26 17.30 13.02 -7.49
N ALA A 27 16.13 12.55 -7.91
CA ALA A 27 15.54 11.27 -7.50
C ALA A 27 16.26 10.05 -8.06
N LYS A 28 17.26 10.22 -8.97
CA LYS A 28 18.00 9.15 -9.65
C LYS A 28 17.11 8.21 -10.48
N ASN A 29 15.99 8.73 -10.95
CA ASN A 29 15.02 7.96 -11.74
C ASN A 29 15.45 7.79 -13.20
N ILE A 30 16.36 8.65 -13.72
CA ILE A 30 16.85 8.59 -15.10
C ILE A 30 17.89 7.47 -15.24
N LYS A 31 17.66 6.55 -16.16
CA LYS A 31 18.54 5.43 -16.50
C LYS A 31 18.76 5.37 -18.00
N ASN A 32 19.84 4.71 -18.41
CA ASN A 32 20.13 4.37 -19.82
C ASN A 32 20.04 5.58 -20.77
N LEU A 33 20.40 6.80 -20.30
CA LEU A 33 20.40 8.00 -21.13
C LEU A 33 21.45 7.85 -22.26
N ARG A 34 21.01 8.00 -23.51
CA ARG A 34 21.84 8.05 -24.71
C ARG A 34 21.43 9.24 -25.56
N VAL A 35 22.41 9.91 -26.12
CA VAL A 35 22.23 11.05 -27.03
C VAL A 35 23.14 10.84 -28.23
N GLU A 36 22.55 10.59 -29.41
CA GLU A 36 23.28 10.31 -30.64
C GLU A 36 22.63 11.07 -31.79
N ASP A 37 23.36 11.94 -32.45
CA ASP A 37 22.94 12.71 -33.63
C ASP A 37 21.57 13.41 -33.51
N GLY A 38 21.27 13.96 -32.33
CA GLY A 38 20.00 14.62 -32.04
C GLY A 38 18.87 13.66 -31.64
N ASN A 39 19.14 12.36 -31.54
CA ASN A 39 18.19 11.37 -31.00
C ASN A 39 18.50 11.14 -29.52
N ILE A 40 17.46 11.25 -28.70
CA ILE A 40 17.53 11.03 -27.25
C ILE A 40 16.74 9.77 -26.90
N SER A 41 17.36 8.86 -26.15
CA SER A 41 16.66 7.72 -25.56
C SER A 41 16.99 7.62 -24.07
N LEU A 42 15.98 7.35 -23.24
CA LEU A 42 16.16 7.19 -21.80
C LEU A 42 15.05 6.35 -21.18
N ASP A 43 15.34 5.80 -20.01
CA ASP A 43 14.37 5.15 -19.14
C ASP A 43 14.12 6.03 -17.91
N VAL A 44 12.84 6.18 -17.53
CA VAL A 44 12.41 6.72 -16.24
C VAL A 44 11.96 5.57 -15.37
N VAL A 45 12.71 5.27 -14.31
CA VAL A 45 12.42 4.15 -13.40
C VAL A 45 11.92 4.72 -12.06
N LEU A 46 10.62 4.58 -11.82
CA LEU A 46 10.00 5.04 -10.58
C LEU A 46 10.20 4.01 -9.46
N GLY A 47 10.45 4.48 -8.23
CA GLY A 47 10.56 3.61 -7.05
C GLY A 47 9.20 3.20 -6.45
N TYR A 48 8.09 3.53 -7.12
CA TYR A 48 6.72 3.29 -6.68
C TYR A 48 5.81 2.97 -7.88
N PRO A 49 4.68 2.25 -7.70
CA PRO A 49 3.77 1.92 -8.78
C PRO A 49 2.94 3.15 -9.18
N ALA A 50 2.90 3.44 -10.49
CA ALA A 50 2.19 4.60 -11.05
C ALA A 50 1.76 4.37 -12.50
N LYS A 51 1.34 3.16 -12.86
CA LYS A 51 0.99 2.76 -14.23
C LYS A 51 -0.02 3.71 -14.88
N SER A 52 -1.00 4.18 -14.12
CA SER A 52 -2.02 5.13 -14.61
C SER A 52 -1.44 6.47 -15.04
N GLN A 53 -0.24 6.82 -14.60
CA GLN A 53 0.42 8.10 -14.87
C GLN A 53 1.57 8.01 -15.87
N PHE A 54 1.93 6.82 -16.33
CA PHE A 54 3.07 6.63 -17.24
C PHE A 54 2.97 7.48 -18.50
N ASP A 55 1.80 7.57 -19.12
CA ASP A 55 1.62 8.34 -20.34
C ASP A 55 1.72 9.86 -20.10
N SER A 56 1.21 10.36 -18.99
CA SER A 56 1.32 11.78 -18.66
C SER A 56 2.78 12.16 -18.33
N ILE A 57 3.48 11.35 -17.56
CA ILE A 57 4.91 11.55 -17.25
C ILE A 57 5.74 11.46 -18.53
N ARG A 58 5.49 10.46 -19.38
CA ARG A 58 6.18 10.32 -20.68
C ARG A 58 6.03 11.56 -21.54
N LYS A 59 4.80 12.07 -21.68
CA LYS A 59 4.51 13.29 -22.44
C LYS A 59 5.25 14.50 -21.87
N SER A 60 5.26 14.66 -20.54
CA SER A 60 5.95 15.77 -19.88
C SER A 60 7.47 15.72 -20.13
N VAL A 61 8.08 14.53 -20.03
CA VAL A 61 9.51 14.33 -20.33
C VAL A 61 9.82 14.62 -21.80
N ILE A 62 9.02 14.08 -22.73
CA ILE A 62 9.22 14.31 -24.16
C ILE A 62 9.10 15.80 -24.49
N ASN A 63 8.11 16.50 -23.97
CA ASN A 63 7.91 17.92 -24.20
C ASN A 63 9.08 18.75 -23.70
N ALA A 64 9.55 18.50 -22.45
CA ALA A 64 10.69 19.20 -21.91
C ALA A 64 11.97 19.02 -22.73
N LEU A 65 12.19 17.81 -23.29
CA LEU A 65 13.36 17.54 -24.12
C LEU A 65 13.25 18.11 -25.53
N ARG A 66 12.04 18.24 -26.07
CA ARG A 66 11.81 18.85 -27.41
C ARG A 66 12.05 20.37 -27.44
N GLU A 67 12.09 21.02 -26.28
CA GLU A 67 12.44 22.44 -26.17
C GLU A 67 13.95 22.69 -26.37
N LEU A 68 14.78 21.66 -26.31
CA LEU A 68 16.23 21.76 -26.58
C LEU A 68 16.50 21.88 -28.08
N SER A 69 17.51 22.70 -28.41
CA SER A 69 17.94 22.88 -29.80
C SER A 69 18.53 21.56 -30.36
N ASP A 70 18.33 21.34 -31.65
CA ASP A 70 18.88 20.18 -32.42
C ASP A 70 18.37 18.79 -32.00
N VAL A 71 17.25 18.72 -31.25
CA VAL A 71 16.59 17.44 -30.93
C VAL A 71 15.74 16.99 -32.11
N LYS A 72 16.00 15.78 -32.63
CA LYS A 72 15.27 15.14 -33.75
C LYS A 72 14.20 14.22 -33.23
N ASN A 73 14.58 13.23 -32.41
CA ASN A 73 13.66 12.25 -31.83
C ASN A 73 13.90 12.05 -30.35
N VAL A 74 12.83 11.79 -29.61
CA VAL A 74 12.88 11.47 -28.18
C VAL A 74 12.11 10.19 -27.91
N SER A 75 12.79 9.18 -27.37
CA SER A 75 12.21 7.91 -26.92
C SER A 75 12.33 7.81 -25.40
N VAL A 76 11.20 7.66 -24.73
CA VAL A 76 11.13 7.56 -23.25
C VAL A 76 10.37 6.31 -22.87
N ASN A 77 11.04 5.40 -22.17
CA ASN A 77 10.41 4.26 -21.53
C ASN A 77 10.17 4.57 -20.05
N ILE A 78 9.01 4.19 -19.50
CA ILE A 78 8.69 4.38 -18.09
C ILE A 78 8.34 3.05 -17.47
N SER A 79 8.91 2.79 -16.31
CA SER A 79 8.68 1.58 -15.53
C SER A 79 8.70 1.86 -14.02
N SER A 80 8.17 0.94 -13.24
CA SER A 80 8.29 0.95 -11.79
C SER A 80 9.20 -0.19 -11.33
N GLN A 81 10.05 0.08 -10.35
CA GLN A 81 10.92 -0.92 -9.74
C GLN A 81 10.79 -0.84 -8.21
N ILE A 82 9.99 -1.74 -7.64
CA ILE A 82 9.77 -1.83 -6.20
C ILE A 82 10.88 -2.66 -5.57
N VAL A 83 11.51 -2.11 -4.54
CA VAL A 83 12.57 -2.79 -3.77
C VAL A 83 12.08 -3.17 -2.38
N ALA A 84 12.73 -4.16 -1.76
CA ALA A 84 12.44 -4.53 -0.39
C ALA A 84 13.03 -3.51 0.60
N HIS A 85 12.31 -3.23 1.68
CA HIS A 85 12.73 -2.32 2.74
C HIS A 85 12.92 -3.05 4.05
N ALA A 86 13.70 -2.43 4.95
CA ALA A 86 13.99 -2.98 6.25
C ALA A 86 12.73 -3.12 7.11
N VAL A 87 12.70 -4.14 7.94
CA VAL A 87 11.66 -4.41 8.94
C VAL A 87 12.27 -4.33 10.35
N GLN A 88 11.45 -4.56 11.38
CA GLN A 88 11.91 -4.56 12.78
C GLN A 88 13.07 -5.54 12.98
N ARG A 89 14.02 -5.19 13.86
CA ARG A 89 15.14 -6.05 14.19
C ARG A 89 14.67 -7.36 14.82
N GLY A 90 15.26 -8.48 14.37
CA GLY A 90 14.99 -9.81 14.92
C GLY A 90 13.72 -10.48 14.37
N VAL A 91 12.98 -9.84 13.49
CA VAL A 91 11.82 -10.45 12.82
C VAL A 91 12.27 -11.10 11.51
N LYS A 92 11.91 -12.39 11.31
CA LYS A 92 12.25 -13.13 10.10
C LYS A 92 11.42 -12.63 8.92
N LEU A 93 12.09 -12.25 7.84
CA LEU A 93 11.45 -11.85 6.59
C LEU A 93 10.55 -12.96 6.02
N LEU A 94 9.56 -12.56 5.26
CA LEU A 94 8.64 -13.47 4.58
C LEU A 94 9.13 -13.71 3.15
N PRO A 95 9.46 -14.95 2.77
CA PRO A 95 9.85 -15.26 1.40
C PRO A 95 8.76 -14.87 0.40
N GLY A 96 9.17 -14.38 -0.77
CA GLY A 96 8.26 -13.97 -1.84
C GLY A 96 7.52 -12.64 -1.60
N VAL A 97 7.85 -11.88 -0.53
CA VAL A 97 7.22 -10.59 -0.22
C VAL A 97 8.29 -9.52 0.01
N LYS A 98 8.24 -8.43 -0.75
CA LYS A 98 9.19 -7.32 -0.62
C LYS A 98 8.84 -6.38 0.54
N ASN A 99 7.56 -6.00 0.67
CA ASN A 99 7.11 -5.02 1.66
C ASN A 99 5.78 -5.46 2.27
N ILE A 100 5.66 -5.38 3.59
CA ILE A 100 4.41 -5.67 4.32
C ILE A 100 3.88 -4.38 4.93
N ILE A 101 2.65 -4.04 4.60
CA ILE A 101 1.96 -2.84 5.08
C ILE A 101 0.81 -3.25 5.98
N ALA A 102 0.88 -2.92 7.26
CA ALA A 102 -0.21 -3.14 8.20
C ALA A 102 -1.26 -2.02 8.06
N VAL A 103 -2.50 -2.38 7.82
CA VAL A 103 -3.64 -1.45 7.86
C VAL A 103 -4.35 -1.65 9.18
N ALA A 104 -4.33 -0.65 10.03
CA ALA A 104 -4.82 -0.72 11.40
C ALA A 104 -5.80 0.41 11.73
N SER A 105 -6.59 0.21 12.77
CA SER A 105 -7.49 1.23 13.32
C SER A 105 -7.57 1.11 14.82
N GLY A 106 -7.76 2.23 15.51
CA GLY A 106 -7.91 2.25 16.96
C GLY A 106 -9.22 1.65 17.46
N LYS A 107 -10.26 1.57 16.61
CA LYS A 107 -11.57 0.97 16.93
C LYS A 107 -12.20 0.31 15.70
N GLY A 108 -13.23 -0.52 15.93
CA GLY A 108 -14.06 -1.09 14.88
C GLY A 108 -14.99 -0.05 14.22
N GLY A 109 -15.47 -0.37 13.01
CA GLY A 109 -16.49 0.43 12.32
C GLY A 109 -15.98 1.68 11.58
N VAL A 110 -14.66 1.92 11.53
CA VAL A 110 -14.08 3.06 10.78
C VAL A 110 -13.83 2.75 9.30
N GLY A 111 -14.19 1.57 8.81
CA GLY A 111 -13.98 1.14 7.43
C GLY A 111 -12.56 0.65 7.11
N LYS A 112 -11.84 0.14 8.10
CA LYS A 112 -10.47 -0.39 7.98
C LYS A 112 -10.35 -1.44 6.86
N SER A 113 -11.16 -2.50 6.92
CA SER A 113 -11.09 -3.64 6.00
C SER A 113 -11.48 -3.25 4.56
N THR A 114 -12.51 -2.40 4.41
CA THR A 114 -12.88 -1.80 3.12
C THR A 114 -11.74 -0.94 2.54
N THR A 115 -11.06 -0.17 3.40
CA THR A 115 -9.89 0.60 3.00
C THR A 115 -8.72 -0.31 2.62
N ALA A 116 -8.47 -1.37 3.39
CA ALA A 116 -7.40 -2.33 3.13
C ALA A 116 -7.54 -3.02 1.76
N VAL A 117 -8.72 -3.55 1.44
CA VAL A 117 -8.97 -4.21 0.15
C VAL A 117 -8.85 -3.25 -1.03
N ASN A 118 -9.44 -2.04 -0.92
CA ASN A 118 -9.34 -1.06 -2.00
C ASN A 118 -7.92 -0.49 -2.15
N LEU A 119 -7.15 -0.36 -1.07
CA LEU A 119 -5.72 0.00 -1.11
C LEU A 119 -4.91 -1.08 -1.85
N ALA A 120 -5.14 -2.36 -1.54
CA ALA A 120 -4.49 -3.48 -2.22
C ALA A 120 -4.80 -3.47 -3.72
N LEU A 121 -6.07 -3.35 -4.08
CA LEU A 121 -6.53 -3.28 -5.47
C LEU A 121 -6.01 -2.04 -6.20
N ALA A 122 -5.91 -0.90 -5.52
CA ALA A 122 -5.37 0.32 -6.10
C ALA A 122 -3.86 0.20 -6.39
N LEU A 123 -3.07 -0.42 -5.49
CA LEU A 123 -1.67 -0.74 -5.74
C LEU A 123 -1.51 -1.69 -6.94
N ALA A 124 -2.36 -2.70 -7.05
CA ALA A 124 -2.37 -3.63 -8.18
C ALA A 124 -2.75 -2.93 -9.49
N ALA A 125 -3.75 -2.05 -9.47
CA ALA A 125 -4.15 -1.23 -10.62
C ALA A 125 -3.03 -0.29 -11.10
N GLU A 126 -2.19 0.18 -10.17
CA GLU A 126 -1.00 0.96 -10.49
C GLU A 126 0.23 0.10 -10.91
N GLY A 127 0.07 -1.22 -11.04
CA GLY A 127 1.03 -2.14 -11.64
C GLY A 127 1.93 -2.87 -10.67
N ALA A 128 1.64 -2.89 -9.37
CA ALA A 128 2.34 -3.71 -8.39
C ALA A 128 1.78 -5.13 -8.31
N GLN A 129 2.60 -6.09 -7.89
CA GLN A 129 2.16 -7.43 -7.46
C GLN A 129 1.75 -7.35 -5.99
N VAL A 130 0.48 -7.66 -5.70
CA VAL A 130 -0.09 -7.39 -4.37
C VAL A 130 -0.80 -8.59 -3.80
N GLY A 131 -0.60 -8.81 -2.50
CA GLY A 131 -1.40 -9.75 -1.70
C GLY A 131 -2.14 -9.04 -0.57
N ILE A 132 -3.14 -9.73 -0.03
CA ILE A 132 -3.87 -9.29 1.16
C ILE A 132 -4.01 -10.46 2.14
N LEU A 133 -3.65 -10.20 3.41
CA LEU A 133 -3.88 -11.10 4.53
C LEU A 133 -4.95 -10.50 5.44
N ASP A 134 -6.06 -11.20 5.57
CA ASP A 134 -7.07 -10.91 6.57
C ASP A 134 -6.62 -11.44 7.93
N ALA A 135 -6.23 -10.55 8.81
CA ALA A 135 -5.77 -10.88 10.15
C ALA A 135 -6.85 -10.64 11.23
N ASP A 136 -8.07 -10.30 10.84
CA ASP A 136 -9.21 -10.17 11.75
C ASP A 136 -9.92 -11.52 11.93
N ILE A 137 -9.39 -12.37 12.80
CA ILE A 137 -9.94 -13.73 13.04
C ILE A 137 -11.37 -13.70 13.59
N TYR A 138 -11.73 -12.66 14.35
CA TYR A 138 -13.05 -12.58 14.95
C TYR A 138 -14.16 -12.15 14.00
N GLY A 139 -13.80 -11.47 12.92
CA GLY A 139 -14.73 -11.00 11.90
C GLY A 139 -14.05 -10.94 10.54
N PRO A 140 -13.63 -12.10 9.99
CA PRO A 140 -12.97 -12.10 8.69
C PRO A 140 -13.92 -11.57 7.62
N SER A 141 -13.48 -10.57 6.88
CA SER A 141 -14.32 -9.86 5.92
C SER A 141 -13.79 -9.88 4.49
N GLN A 142 -12.51 -10.18 4.31
CA GLN A 142 -11.88 -10.15 3.00
C GLN A 142 -12.44 -11.22 2.02
N PRO A 143 -12.81 -12.45 2.44
CA PRO A 143 -13.45 -13.41 1.55
C PRO A 143 -14.71 -12.85 0.89
N MET A 144 -15.61 -12.26 1.69
CA MET A 144 -16.86 -11.67 1.20
C MET A 144 -16.57 -10.46 0.30
N MET A 145 -15.70 -9.53 0.73
CA MET A 145 -15.39 -8.32 -0.02
C MET A 145 -14.72 -8.61 -1.37
N LEU A 146 -13.96 -9.69 -1.49
CA LEU A 146 -13.32 -10.14 -2.73
C LEU A 146 -14.21 -11.07 -3.57
N GLY A 147 -15.38 -11.47 -3.05
CA GLY A 147 -16.26 -12.41 -3.73
C GLY A 147 -15.65 -13.81 -3.88
N ILE A 148 -14.72 -14.19 -2.99
CA ILE A 148 -14.04 -15.48 -3.03
C ILE A 148 -14.83 -16.48 -2.22
N THR A 149 -15.12 -17.62 -2.83
CA THR A 149 -15.77 -18.77 -2.19
C THR A 149 -14.90 -20.01 -2.29
N GLY A 150 -15.12 -20.98 -1.40
CA GLY A 150 -14.36 -22.23 -1.36
C GLY A 150 -13.18 -22.18 -0.42
N ARG A 151 -12.37 -23.23 -0.44
CA ARG A 151 -11.21 -23.42 0.43
C ARG A 151 -9.92 -23.42 -0.40
N PRO A 152 -8.81 -22.92 0.15
CA PRO A 152 -7.52 -22.95 -0.52
C PRO A 152 -7.00 -24.39 -0.64
N ASP A 153 -6.26 -24.65 -1.71
CA ASP A 153 -5.57 -25.91 -1.92
C ASP A 153 -4.33 -26.01 -1.03
N SER A 154 -4.03 -27.23 -0.55
CA SER A 154 -2.77 -27.56 0.11
C SER A 154 -1.98 -28.50 -0.81
N ILE A 155 -0.81 -28.04 -1.28
CA ILE A 155 0.03 -28.83 -2.21
C ILE A 155 1.03 -29.71 -1.46
N GLU A 156 1.55 -29.22 -0.32
CA GLU A 156 2.50 -29.93 0.54
C GLU A 156 2.06 -29.84 1.99
N GLU A 157 2.61 -30.72 2.86
CA GLU A 157 2.36 -30.61 4.31
C GLU A 157 2.70 -29.19 4.79
N ASN A 158 1.73 -28.53 5.42
CA ASN A 158 1.83 -27.18 5.95
C ASN A 158 2.02 -26.04 4.93
N THR A 159 1.64 -26.22 3.67
CA THR A 159 1.63 -25.16 2.65
C THR A 159 0.24 -24.90 2.13
N ILE A 160 -0.19 -23.65 2.13
CA ILE A 160 -1.51 -23.18 1.67
C ILE A 160 -1.29 -22.34 0.42
N GLU A 161 -1.97 -22.67 -0.69
CA GLU A 161 -1.98 -21.80 -1.85
C GLU A 161 -2.87 -20.58 -1.55
N PRO A 162 -2.43 -19.35 -1.88
CA PRO A 162 -3.29 -18.19 -1.74
C PRO A 162 -4.50 -18.32 -2.68
N MET A 163 -5.66 -17.86 -2.22
CA MET A 163 -6.80 -17.63 -3.09
C MET A 163 -6.54 -16.43 -4.00
N GLU A 164 -7.13 -16.40 -5.19
CA GLU A 164 -6.90 -15.32 -6.14
C GLU A 164 -8.21 -14.61 -6.54
N ALA A 165 -8.21 -13.30 -6.48
CA ALA A 165 -9.28 -12.48 -7.03
C ALA A 165 -8.73 -11.13 -7.51
N TYR A 166 -9.20 -10.68 -8.68
CA TYR A 166 -8.86 -9.37 -9.25
C TYR A 166 -7.35 -9.08 -9.34
N GLY A 167 -6.53 -10.15 -9.52
CA GLY A 167 -5.07 -10.03 -9.56
C GLY A 167 -4.39 -9.91 -8.20
N LEU A 168 -5.13 -10.07 -7.09
CA LEU A 168 -4.57 -10.18 -5.74
C LEU A 168 -4.41 -11.65 -5.33
N GLN A 169 -3.37 -11.92 -4.55
CA GLN A 169 -3.24 -13.13 -3.75
C GLN A 169 -3.86 -12.86 -2.38
N ALA A 170 -4.79 -13.69 -1.94
CA ALA A 170 -5.53 -13.49 -0.69
C ALA A 170 -5.41 -14.68 0.25
N SER A 171 -5.26 -14.42 1.55
CA SER A 171 -5.33 -15.42 2.61
C SER A 171 -6.16 -14.88 3.78
N SER A 172 -7.01 -15.71 4.33
CA SER A 172 -7.90 -15.39 5.46
C SER A 172 -8.22 -16.66 6.22
N ILE A 173 -8.40 -16.53 7.52
CA ILE A 173 -8.98 -17.63 8.31
C ILE A 173 -10.39 -17.99 7.84
N GLY A 174 -11.13 -17.02 7.30
CA GLY A 174 -12.46 -17.22 6.75
C GLY A 174 -12.53 -18.19 5.56
N PHE A 175 -11.40 -18.51 4.90
CA PHE A 175 -11.36 -19.59 3.90
C PHE A 175 -11.25 -20.98 4.51
N LEU A 176 -10.86 -21.09 5.79
CA LEU A 176 -10.54 -22.36 6.46
C LEU A 176 -11.61 -22.82 7.43
N ILE A 177 -12.46 -21.90 7.89
CA ILE A 177 -13.55 -22.18 8.85
C ILE A 177 -14.90 -22.05 8.15
N ASP A 178 -15.89 -22.77 8.66
CA ASP A 178 -17.27 -22.63 8.21
C ASP A 178 -17.92 -21.45 8.92
N ASP A 179 -18.69 -20.63 8.22
CA ASP A 179 -19.30 -19.39 8.72
C ASP A 179 -20.16 -19.59 9.99
N ASP A 180 -20.79 -20.76 10.11
CA ASP A 180 -21.68 -21.14 11.22
C ASP A 180 -20.94 -21.84 12.38
N ALA A 181 -19.63 -22.03 12.31
CA ALA A 181 -18.89 -22.75 13.35
C ALA A 181 -18.60 -21.83 14.56
N PRO A 182 -19.15 -22.09 15.75
CA PRO A 182 -18.83 -21.30 16.92
C PRO A 182 -17.39 -21.58 17.37
N MET A 183 -16.47 -20.72 17.02
CA MET A 183 -15.06 -20.83 17.39
C MET A 183 -14.76 -20.00 18.63
N VAL A 184 -14.34 -20.65 19.70
CA VAL A 184 -13.90 -19.96 20.93
C VAL A 184 -12.38 -19.72 20.83
N TRP A 185 -12.01 -18.61 20.19
CA TRP A 185 -10.62 -18.22 20.07
C TRP A 185 -10.10 -17.53 21.34
N ARG A 186 -8.98 -18.01 21.88
CA ARG A 186 -8.22 -17.30 22.95
C ARG A 186 -7.02 -16.60 22.33
N GLY A 187 -6.59 -15.47 22.90
CA GLY A 187 -5.53 -14.63 22.36
C GLY A 187 -4.29 -15.36 21.84
N PRO A 188 -3.67 -16.29 22.58
CA PRO A 188 -2.51 -17.04 22.10
C PRO A 188 -2.81 -17.92 20.88
N MET A 189 -4.00 -18.51 20.80
CA MET A 189 -4.43 -19.32 19.66
C MET A 189 -4.61 -18.46 18.41
N VAL A 190 -5.24 -17.29 18.56
CA VAL A 190 -5.40 -16.29 17.47
C VAL A 190 -4.05 -15.92 16.87
N THR A 191 -3.10 -15.54 17.72
CA THR A 191 -1.77 -15.13 17.26
C THR A 191 -1.04 -16.26 16.55
N SER A 192 -1.14 -17.49 17.05
CA SER A 192 -0.53 -18.67 16.46
C SER A 192 -1.13 -18.99 15.09
N ALA A 193 -2.47 -18.94 14.97
CA ALA A 193 -3.17 -19.18 13.71
C ALA A 193 -2.81 -18.13 12.64
N LEU A 194 -2.73 -16.86 13.02
CA LEU A 194 -2.34 -15.79 12.10
C LEU A 194 -0.88 -15.90 11.66
N GLU A 195 0.02 -16.27 12.56
CA GLU A 195 1.42 -16.54 12.20
C GLU A 195 1.55 -17.73 11.24
N GLN A 196 0.73 -18.77 11.44
CA GLN A 196 0.65 -19.90 10.51
C GLN A 196 0.11 -19.47 9.15
N LEU A 197 -1.01 -18.76 9.08
CA LEU A 197 -1.55 -18.23 7.83
C LEU A 197 -0.53 -17.37 7.08
N LEU A 198 0.13 -16.45 7.77
CA LEU A 198 1.14 -15.60 7.16
C LEU A 198 2.29 -16.41 6.54
N ARG A 199 2.81 -17.43 7.28
CA ARG A 199 4.02 -18.17 6.91
C ARG A 199 3.77 -19.39 6.05
N GLN A 200 2.60 -20.02 6.18
CA GLN A 200 2.23 -21.20 5.41
C GLN A 200 1.58 -20.87 4.06
N THR A 201 1.06 -19.63 3.91
CA THR A 201 0.60 -19.18 2.59
C THR A 201 1.81 -18.97 1.68
N ARG A 202 1.77 -19.60 0.52
CA ARG A 202 2.80 -19.54 -0.52
C ARG A 202 2.67 -18.25 -1.33
N TRP A 203 3.10 -17.12 -0.74
CA TRP A 203 3.12 -15.84 -1.43
C TRP A 203 4.12 -15.86 -2.60
N ARG A 204 3.71 -15.36 -3.76
CA ARG A 204 4.50 -15.41 -5.00
C ARG A 204 4.85 -14.00 -5.47
N ASP A 205 6.12 -13.63 -5.36
CA ASP A 205 6.75 -12.42 -5.92
C ASP A 205 5.98 -11.10 -5.67
N LEU A 206 5.47 -10.94 -4.45
CA LEU A 206 4.71 -9.76 -4.07
C LEU A 206 5.61 -8.54 -3.87
N ASP A 207 5.22 -7.42 -4.47
CA ASP A 207 5.78 -6.10 -4.15
C ASP A 207 5.26 -5.61 -2.79
N TYR A 208 3.96 -5.85 -2.54
CA TYR A 208 3.30 -5.47 -1.29
C TYR A 208 2.37 -6.58 -0.79
N LEU A 209 2.42 -6.85 0.51
CA LEU A 209 1.39 -7.60 1.22
C LEU A 209 0.67 -6.64 2.16
N ILE A 210 -0.61 -6.43 1.93
CA ILE A 210 -1.48 -5.65 2.82
C ILE A 210 -1.99 -6.58 3.92
N VAL A 211 -1.75 -6.24 5.17
CA VAL A 211 -2.26 -6.97 6.33
C VAL A 211 -3.40 -6.17 6.94
N ASP A 212 -4.63 -6.67 6.80
CA ASP A 212 -5.82 -6.12 7.42
C ASP A 212 -5.85 -6.55 8.89
N MET A 213 -5.38 -5.66 9.78
CA MET A 213 -5.19 -5.94 11.21
C MET A 213 -6.54 -6.05 11.94
N PRO A 214 -6.65 -6.82 13.04
CA PRO A 214 -7.82 -6.72 13.91
C PRO A 214 -8.02 -5.28 14.41
N PRO A 215 -9.26 -4.84 14.70
CA PRO A 215 -9.51 -3.50 15.24
C PRO A 215 -9.03 -3.35 16.68
N GLY A 216 -8.66 -2.13 17.07
CA GLY A 216 -8.23 -1.80 18.43
C GLY A 216 -6.71 -1.78 18.63
N THR A 217 -6.30 -1.77 19.90
CA THR A 217 -4.89 -1.61 20.32
C THR A 217 -4.52 -2.58 21.47
N GLY A 218 -5.19 -3.73 21.54
CA GLY A 218 -5.00 -4.74 22.57
C GLY A 218 -3.77 -5.65 22.33
N ASP A 219 -3.65 -6.68 23.15
CA ASP A 219 -2.49 -7.59 23.14
C ASP A 219 -2.34 -8.36 21.82
N ILE A 220 -3.44 -8.69 21.14
CA ILE A 220 -3.39 -9.39 19.85
C ILE A 220 -2.75 -8.51 18.80
N GLN A 221 -3.19 -7.25 18.68
CA GLN A 221 -2.64 -6.28 17.72
C GLN A 221 -1.16 -6.01 17.99
N LEU A 222 -0.82 -5.83 19.28
CA LEU A 222 0.57 -5.62 19.70
C LEU A 222 1.45 -6.83 19.34
N THR A 223 0.98 -8.04 19.64
CA THR A 223 1.72 -9.27 19.35
C THR A 223 1.89 -9.50 17.85
N LEU A 224 0.86 -9.24 17.06
CA LEU A 224 0.93 -9.31 15.59
C LEU A 224 1.94 -8.30 15.05
N ALA A 225 1.86 -7.04 15.49
CA ALA A 225 2.80 -6.00 15.08
C ALA A 225 4.26 -6.32 15.45
N GLN A 226 4.51 -7.16 16.47
CA GLN A 226 5.84 -7.63 16.84
C GLN A 226 6.32 -8.83 16.03
N LYS A 227 5.41 -9.72 15.60
CA LYS A 227 5.75 -11.00 14.95
C LYS A 227 5.75 -10.92 13.42
N VAL A 228 4.88 -10.08 12.85
CA VAL A 228 4.82 -9.83 11.40
C VAL A 228 5.97 -8.90 11.01
N PRO A 229 6.73 -9.21 9.94
CA PRO A 229 7.81 -8.34 9.46
C PRO A 229 7.26 -7.10 8.74
N VAL A 230 6.64 -6.20 9.51
CA VAL A 230 5.95 -5.02 8.98
C VAL A 230 6.96 -3.97 8.53
N THR A 231 6.91 -3.58 7.25
CA THR A 231 7.71 -2.49 6.69
C THR A 231 7.19 -1.13 7.19
N GLY A 232 5.87 -0.99 7.33
CA GLY A 232 5.24 0.22 7.87
C GLY A 232 3.75 0.04 8.06
N SER A 233 3.11 0.96 8.80
CA SER A 233 1.70 0.91 9.11
C SER A 233 0.93 2.12 8.59
N VAL A 234 -0.29 1.88 8.14
CA VAL A 234 -1.29 2.87 7.76
C VAL A 234 -2.40 2.86 8.81
N ILE A 235 -2.72 4.02 9.37
CA ILE A 235 -3.79 4.15 10.37
C ILE A 235 -5.05 4.68 9.68
N VAL A 236 -6.15 3.95 9.79
CA VAL A 236 -7.47 4.36 9.31
C VAL A 236 -8.29 4.90 10.47
N THR A 237 -8.83 6.10 10.31
CA THR A 237 -9.69 6.74 11.30
C THR A 237 -10.85 7.46 10.62
N THR A 238 -11.79 7.99 11.41
CA THR A 238 -12.83 8.93 10.98
C THR A 238 -12.62 10.27 11.66
N PRO A 239 -13.22 11.39 11.20
CA PRO A 239 -13.00 12.72 11.78
C PRO A 239 -13.45 12.90 13.23
N GLN A 240 -14.26 11.98 13.76
CA GLN A 240 -14.81 12.04 15.11
C GLN A 240 -13.73 12.00 16.20
N ASP A 241 -13.81 12.86 17.21
CA ASP A 241 -12.83 12.95 18.30
C ASP A 241 -12.57 11.61 19.01
N ILE A 242 -13.62 10.80 19.24
CA ILE A 242 -13.48 9.47 19.86
C ILE A 242 -12.64 8.53 18.96
N ALA A 243 -12.85 8.57 17.63
CA ALA A 243 -12.07 7.76 16.71
C ALA A 243 -10.61 8.21 16.67
N LEU A 244 -10.36 9.52 16.73
CA LEU A 244 -9.02 10.10 16.77
C LEU A 244 -8.28 9.74 18.06
N LEU A 245 -8.97 9.72 19.21
CA LEU A 245 -8.38 9.27 20.48
C LEU A 245 -7.88 7.82 20.38
N ASP A 246 -8.66 6.93 19.77
CA ASP A 246 -8.27 5.54 19.61
C ASP A 246 -7.19 5.37 18.51
N ALA A 247 -7.25 6.16 17.44
CA ALA A 247 -6.19 6.19 16.40
C ALA A 247 -4.84 6.59 16.99
N ARG A 248 -4.81 7.55 17.94
CA ARG A 248 -3.60 7.94 18.69
C ARG A 248 -3.00 6.76 19.47
N LYS A 249 -3.83 5.93 20.10
CA LYS A 249 -3.35 4.71 20.79
C LYS A 249 -2.74 3.73 19.80
N GLY A 250 -3.36 3.55 18.61
CA GLY A 250 -2.83 2.72 17.53
C GLY A 250 -1.46 3.20 17.05
N LEU A 251 -1.32 4.51 16.82
CA LEU A 251 -0.05 5.13 16.44
C LEU A 251 1.04 4.84 17.49
N LYS A 252 0.75 5.10 18.77
CA LYS A 252 1.67 4.85 19.88
C LYS A 252 2.04 3.38 20.03
N MET A 253 1.13 2.46 19.72
CA MET A 253 1.40 1.02 19.73
C MET A 253 2.46 0.67 18.68
N PHE A 254 2.34 1.14 17.43
CA PHE A 254 3.31 0.88 16.39
C PHE A 254 4.66 1.54 16.66
N GLU A 255 4.70 2.76 17.18
CA GLU A 255 5.94 3.41 17.62
C GLU A 255 6.67 2.57 18.67
N LYS A 256 5.95 2.02 19.67
CA LYS A 256 6.50 1.20 20.75
C LYS A 256 7.16 -0.08 20.23
N VAL A 257 6.68 -0.66 19.15
CA VAL A 257 7.24 -1.86 18.54
C VAL A 257 8.22 -1.58 17.40
N GLY A 258 8.53 -0.31 17.16
CA GLY A 258 9.51 0.10 16.14
C GLY A 258 9.05 -0.05 14.71
N VAL A 259 7.72 -0.05 14.47
CA VAL A 259 7.13 -0.05 13.13
C VAL A 259 6.91 1.39 12.67
N PRO A 260 7.48 1.80 11.52
CA PRO A 260 7.26 3.13 10.97
C PRO A 260 5.79 3.40 10.67
N ILE A 261 5.32 4.61 10.95
CA ILE A 261 3.99 5.06 10.52
C ILE A 261 4.12 5.65 9.11
N ILE A 262 3.52 5.00 8.12
CA ILE A 262 3.47 5.49 6.74
C ILE A 262 2.59 6.74 6.67
N GLY A 263 1.45 6.73 7.38
CA GLY A 263 0.56 7.86 7.47
C GLY A 263 -0.85 7.48 7.91
N ILE A 264 -1.74 8.48 7.85
CA ILE A 264 -3.14 8.39 8.28
C ILE A 264 -4.06 8.56 7.07
N ILE A 265 -5.10 7.72 6.99
CA ILE A 265 -6.24 7.86 6.08
C ILE A 265 -7.46 8.27 6.91
N GLU A 266 -8.07 9.41 6.56
CA GLU A 266 -9.34 9.83 7.15
C GLU A 266 -10.50 9.32 6.30
N ASN A 267 -11.20 8.29 6.79
CA ASN A 267 -12.37 7.74 6.13
C ASN A 267 -13.65 8.46 6.58
N MET A 268 -14.68 8.41 5.74
CA MET A 268 -15.98 9.06 6.01
C MET A 268 -15.85 10.58 6.25
N SER A 269 -14.90 11.22 5.57
CA SER A 269 -14.58 12.65 5.77
C SER A 269 -15.68 13.57 5.23
N THR A 270 -16.30 13.17 4.12
CA THR A 270 -17.28 13.97 3.39
C THR A 270 -18.41 13.07 2.91
N TYR A 271 -19.64 13.53 3.02
CA TYR A 271 -20.82 12.95 2.37
C TYR A 271 -21.29 13.85 1.27
N VAL A 272 -21.48 13.30 0.07
CA VAL A 272 -22.09 14.03 -1.04
C VAL A 272 -23.50 13.49 -1.27
N CYS A 273 -24.50 14.34 -1.14
CA CYS A 273 -25.90 13.98 -1.34
C CYS A 273 -26.13 13.56 -2.80
N THR A 274 -26.62 12.35 -2.99
CA THR A 274 -26.86 11.80 -4.35
C THR A 274 -28.01 12.49 -5.09
N LYS A 275 -28.87 13.25 -4.39
CA LYS A 275 -30.00 13.96 -5.00
C LYS A 275 -29.68 15.38 -5.44
N CYS A 276 -28.89 16.13 -4.65
CA CYS A 276 -28.66 17.56 -4.92
C CYS A 276 -27.16 17.92 -5.00
N GLY A 277 -26.23 16.97 -4.80
CA GLY A 277 -24.80 17.23 -4.84
C GLY A 277 -24.27 18.04 -3.65
N HIS A 278 -25.10 18.35 -2.64
CA HIS A 278 -24.65 19.06 -1.45
C HIS A 278 -23.60 18.24 -0.70
N GLU A 279 -22.49 18.88 -0.37
CA GLU A 279 -21.37 18.28 0.36
C GLU A 279 -21.50 18.61 1.86
N GLU A 280 -21.45 17.60 2.70
CA GLU A 280 -21.61 17.71 4.15
C GLU A 280 -20.54 16.89 4.89
N HIS A 281 -20.04 17.46 5.98
CA HIS A 281 -19.09 16.80 6.88
C HIS A 281 -19.83 16.20 8.09
N VAL A 282 -20.54 15.09 7.89
CA VAL A 282 -21.41 14.44 8.87
C VAL A 282 -20.67 14.12 10.19
N PHE A 283 -19.40 13.78 10.12
CA PHE A 283 -18.59 13.38 11.27
C PHE A 283 -17.55 14.44 11.69
N GLY A 284 -17.65 15.66 11.16
CA GLY A 284 -16.64 16.70 11.37
C GLY A 284 -15.61 16.75 10.25
N THR A 285 -14.61 17.62 10.37
CA THR A 285 -13.63 17.92 9.31
C THR A 285 -12.24 18.11 9.88
N GLY A 286 -11.22 17.63 9.15
CA GLY A 286 -9.81 17.92 9.40
C GLY A 286 -9.21 17.29 10.65
N GLY A 287 -9.90 16.35 11.29
CA GLY A 287 -9.40 15.67 12.48
C GLY A 287 -8.14 14.86 12.22
N GLY A 288 -8.11 14.13 11.10
CA GLY A 288 -6.95 13.37 10.66
C GLY A 288 -5.75 14.25 10.31
N GLU A 289 -5.97 15.35 9.59
CA GLU A 289 -4.89 16.31 9.29
C GLU A 289 -4.29 16.97 10.54
N LYS A 290 -5.16 17.34 11.52
CA LYS A 290 -4.71 17.88 12.79
C LYS A 290 -3.84 16.88 13.54
N MET A 291 -4.28 15.62 13.59
CA MET A 291 -3.52 14.53 14.20
C MET A 291 -2.18 14.30 13.48
N CYS A 292 -2.15 14.37 12.16
CA CYS A 292 -0.91 14.27 11.39
C CYS A 292 0.10 15.35 11.76
N LYS A 293 -0.34 16.60 11.90
CA LYS A 293 0.50 17.72 12.33
C LYS A 293 1.01 17.55 13.77
N GLU A 294 0.17 17.07 14.67
CA GLU A 294 0.51 16.85 16.09
C GLU A 294 1.58 15.76 16.26
N TYR A 295 1.52 14.69 15.48
CA TYR A 295 2.41 13.54 15.58
C TYR A 295 3.52 13.52 14.53
N ALA A 296 3.63 14.54 13.69
CA ALA A 296 4.60 14.64 12.58
C ALA A 296 4.57 13.40 11.65
N VAL A 297 3.37 12.90 11.34
CA VAL A 297 3.10 11.83 10.40
C VAL A 297 2.37 12.36 9.18
N ASP A 298 2.41 11.60 8.07
CA ASP A 298 1.83 12.05 6.82
C ASP A 298 0.33 11.84 6.77
N PHE A 299 -0.38 12.79 6.17
CA PHE A 299 -1.77 12.65 5.78
C PHE A 299 -1.82 12.06 4.37
N LEU A 300 -2.33 10.82 4.25
CA LEU A 300 -2.35 10.09 2.98
C LEU A 300 -3.54 10.45 2.10
N GLY A 301 -4.62 10.92 2.72
CA GLY A 301 -5.82 11.38 2.02
C GLY A 301 -7.11 11.11 2.78
N SER A 302 -8.20 11.64 2.22
CA SER A 302 -9.57 11.49 2.73
C SER A 302 -10.39 10.61 1.80
N LEU A 303 -11.23 9.75 2.38
CA LEU A 303 -12.20 8.94 1.67
C LEU A 303 -13.62 9.41 2.00
N PRO A 304 -14.53 9.46 1.04
CA PRO A 304 -15.89 9.89 1.28
C PRO A 304 -16.73 8.82 2.00
N LEU A 305 -17.74 9.26 2.71
CA LEU A 305 -18.86 8.42 3.10
C LEU A 305 -19.78 8.27 1.89
N ASN A 306 -19.76 7.11 1.25
CA ASN A 306 -20.54 6.87 0.05
C ASN A 306 -21.18 5.49 0.08
N LEU A 307 -22.47 5.43 -0.26
CA LEU A 307 -23.25 4.20 -0.24
C LEU A 307 -22.69 3.14 -1.22
N SER A 308 -22.20 3.58 -2.39
CA SER A 308 -21.66 2.67 -3.40
C SER A 308 -20.43 1.89 -2.91
N ILE A 309 -19.60 2.48 -2.04
CA ILE A 309 -18.43 1.78 -1.46
C ILE A 309 -18.89 0.56 -0.69
N ARG A 310 -19.94 0.71 0.15
CA ARG A 310 -20.52 -0.39 0.92
C ARG A 310 -21.17 -1.43 0.01
N GLU A 311 -22.08 -1.01 -0.87
CA GLU A 311 -22.82 -1.92 -1.76
C GLU A 311 -21.89 -2.74 -2.66
N GLN A 312 -20.85 -2.12 -3.18
CA GLN A 312 -19.85 -2.78 -4.03
C GLN A 312 -19.01 -3.78 -3.24
N ALA A 313 -18.60 -3.44 -2.01
CA ALA A 313 -17.88 -4.35 -1.12
C ALA A 313 -18.76 -5.55 -0.68
N ASP A 314 -20.02 -5.30 -0.30
CA ASP A 314 -20.99 -6.34 0.06
C ASP A 314 -21.30 -7.28 -1.13
N ALA A 315 -21.21 -6.77 -2.36
CA ALA A 315 -21.39 -7.54 -3.59
C ALA A 315 -20.13 -8.29 -4.05
N GLY A 316 -19.03 -8.29 -3.27
CA GLY A 316 -17.77 -8.94 -3.61
C GLY A 316 -17.00 -8.28 -4.75
N ARG A 317 -17.29 -7.02 -5.03
CA ARG A 317 -16.65 -6.21 -6.10
C ARG A 317 -16.27 -4.84 -5.55
N PRO A 318 -15.16 -4.72 -4.80
CA PRO A 318 -14.72 -3.46 -4.19
C PRO A 318 -14.62 -2.33 -5.20
N THR A 319 -14.72 -1.09 -4.73
CA THR A 319 -14.87 0.11 -5.58
C THR A 319 -13.83 0.22 -6.69
N VAL A 320 -12.57 -0.07 -6.40
CA VAL A 320 -11.49 0.01 -7.42
C VAL A 320 -11.70 -0.97 -8.57
N VAL A 321 -12.42 -2.08 -8.34
CA VAL A 321 -12.80 -3.06 -9.38
C VAL A 321 -14.13 -2.73 -10.02
N ALA A 322 -15.11 -2.31 -9.21
CA ALA A 322 -16.46 -2.06 -9.69
C ALA A 322 -16.55 -0.82 -10.59
N ASP A 323 -15.76 0.20 -10.27
CA ASP A 323 -15.73 1.48 -11.00
C ASP A 323 -14.27 1.99 -11.10
N PRO A 324 -13.41 1.35 -11.94
CA PRO A 324 -11.97 1.60 -11.97
C PRO A 324 -11.60 3.02 -12.41
N ASP A 325 -12.47 3.69 -13.18
CA ASP A 325 -12.25 5.06 -13.68
C ASP A 325 -13.03 6.12 -12.90
N GLY A 326 -13.76 5.70 -11.87
CA GLY A 326 -14.58 6.58 -11.05
C GLY A 326 -13.75 7.46 -10.10
N ALA A 327 -14.38 8.54 -9.64
CA ALA A 327 -13.74 9.53 -8.77
C ALA A 327 -13.21 8.91 -7.46
N ILE A 328 -13.96 7.96 -6.86
CA ILE A 328 -13.55 7.29 -5.61
C ILE A 328 -12.35 6.39 -5.86
N SER A 329 -12.33 5.65 -6.97
CA SER A 329 -11.18 4.84 -7.38
C SER A 329 -9.94 5.68 -7.64
N ALA A 330 -10.09 6.88 -8.20
CA ALA A 330 -9.00 7.83 -8.37
C ALA A 330 -8.41 8.28 -7.02
N ILE A 331 -9.26 8.48 -5.99
CA ILE A 331 -8.80 8.80 -4.61
C ILE A 331 -8.00 7.61 -4.05
N TYR A 332 -8.51 6.37 -4.13
CA TYR A 332 -7.80 5.19 -3.67
C TYR A 332 -6.45 5.01 -4.38
N LYS A 333 -6.39 5.19 -5.71
CA LYS A 333 -5.14 5.16 -6.49
C LYS A 333 -4.17 6.26 -6.04
N GLY A 334 -4.67 7.45 -5.73
CA GLY A 334 -3.88 8.55 -5.16
C GLY A 334 -3.26 8.19 -3.81
N ILE A 335 -4.07 7.66 -2.89
CA ILE A 335 -3.62 7.19 -1.57
C ILE A 335 -2.60 6.05 -1.73
N ALA A 336 -2.86 5.09 -2.61
CA ALA A 336 -1.96 3.96 -2.88
C ALA A 336 -0.57 4.44 -3.34
N ARG A 337 -0.50 5.42 -4.25
CA ARG A 337 0.76 6.01 -4.67
C ARG A 337 1.47 6.70 -3.51
N GLN A 338 0.76 7.47 -2.65
CA GLN A 338 1.37 8.10 -1.47
C GLN A 338 1.92 7.07 -0.49
N VAL A 339 1.19 5.99 -0.21
CA VAL A 339 1.67 4.87 0.61
C VAL A 339 2.95 4.28 0.02
N ALA A 340 2.96 3.97 -1.26
CA ALA A 340 4.12 3.37 -1.93
C ALA A 340 5.34 4.31 -1.96
N ILE A 341 5.13 5.62 -2.17
CA ILE A 341 6.19 6.64 -2.11
C ILE A 341 6.80 6.69 -0.71
N ARG A 342 5.98 6.68 0.35
CA ARG A 342 6.47 6.67 1.73
C ARG A 342 7.27 5.42 2.03
N VAL A 343 6.79 4.24 1.61
CA VAL A 343 7.58 2.99 1.71
C VAL A 343 8.91 3.14 0.99
N ALA A 344 8.94 3.70 -0.23
CA ALA A 344 10.17 3.90 -1.01
C ALA A 344 11.20 4.85 -0.34
N THR A 345 10.78 5.69 0.62
CA THR A 345 11.67 6.56 1.41
C THR A 345 12.27 5.88 2.63
N LEU A 346 11.75 4.72 3.04
CA LEU A 346 12.26 3.98 4.19
C LEU A 346 13.65 3.36 3.91
N SER A 347 14.33 2.92 4.95
CA SER A 347 15.62 2.26 4.82
C SER A 347 15.49 0.96 4.02
N LYS A 348 16.30 0.80 2.99
CA LYS A 348 16.30 -0.40 2.15
C LYS A 348 16.80 -1.61 2.92
N ASP A 349 16.23 -2.78 2.65
CA ASP A 349 16.79 -4.04 3.10
C ASP A 349 18.10 -4.33 2.37
N MET A 350 19.19 -4.49 3.14
CA MET A 350 20.53 -4.79 2.65
C MET A 350 20.98 -6.21 3.04
N SER A 351 20.09 -7.02 3.61
CA SER A 351 20.42 -8.35 4.14
C SER A 351 21.01 -9.29 3.07
N SER A 352 20.56 -9.18 1.82
CA SER A 352 21.09 -9.96 0.70
C SER A 352 22.49 -9.54 0.24
N LYS A 353 22.99 -8.36 0.65
CA LYS A 353 24.33 -7.84 0.28
C LYS A 353 25.40 -8.17 1.31
N PHE A 354 25.00 -8.55 2.52
CA PHE A 354 25.91 -8.93 3.59
C PHE A 354 25.60 -10.38 4.01
N PRO A 355 26.49 -11.35 3.70
CA PRO A 355 26.31 -12.72 4.15
C PRO A 355 26.30 -12.76 5.69
N ASN A 356 25.42 -13.59 6.25
CA ASN A 356 25.39 -13.82 7.68
C ASN A 356 26.76 -14.35 8.15
N ILE A 357 27.43 -13.60 9.03
CA ILE A 357 28.64 -14.06 9.68
C ILE A 357 28.20 -15.08 10.73
N VAL A 358 28.37 -16.36 10.44
CA VAL A 358 28.19 -17.43 11.42
C VAL A 358 29.47 -17.47 12.27
N VAL A 359 29.39 -16.93 13.47
CA VAL A 359 30.46 -17.13 14.46
C VAL A 359 30.33 -18.57 15.00
N GLN A 360 31.12 -19.48 14.46
CA GLN A 360 31.30 -20.79 15.07
C GLN A 360 32.23 -20.61 16.31
N ASN A 361 31.66 -20.72 17.50
CA ASN A 361 32.46 -20.87 18.70
C ASN A 361 33.11 -22.27 18.65
N THR A 362 34.42 -22.30 18.47
CA THR A 362 35.26 -23.47 18.66
C THR A 362 35.47 -23.69 20.14
#